data_4c29fb89c01b42c03d4fc6ef8626bcd4
#
_entry.id   4c29fb89c01b42c03d4fc6ef8626bcd4
#
_cell.length_a   1.000
_cell.length_b   1.000
_cell.length_c   1.000
_cell.angle_alpha   90.00
_cell.angle_beta   90.00
_cell.angle_gamma   90.00
#
_symmetry.space_group_name_H-M   'P 1'
#
loop_
_entity.id
_entity.type
_entity.pdbx_description
1 polymer ?
#
loop_
_entity_poly.entity_id
_entity_poly.type
_entity_poly.pdbx_seq_one_letter_code
_entity_poly.pdbx_strand_id
1 'polypeptide(L)'
;MDDLATGRGRRTCGFMDSMFVFDRSAVRRHRDRAASTVGAVADVLRDAAERLLDRLDDTSRRFVDALDVGGRGVVAPMLRQRGMRVVSCDLSAAMAAVNGGPCVAADEEFLPFAPASFDLIVASLSLHWINDLPGALLQLRQALRPDGLLLASLPALGTLSELRTALTEAEAEVSGGASPRVSPFPELRDCAHLLQRAGFVVPVADVEDIRLLYANPFALLTDLRAAGETNAIRQRSRIPPARTLFPAALTRLPCEQDRVAVTLRMAVMTGWAPGAK
;
A
#
# COMPACT_ATOMS: atom_id res chain seq x y z
N MET A 1 -47.22 17.21 -36.60
CA MET A 1 -47.50 16.25 -35.53
C MET A 1 -46.24 15.45 -35.37
N ASP A 2 -45.39 16.00 -34.61
CA ASP A 2 -44.81 15.61 -33.34
C ASP A 2 -44.00 14.31 -33.38
N ASP A 3 -42.72 14.45 -33.45
CA ASP A 3 -41.81 13.45 -32.86
C ASP A 3 -40.71 14.15 -32.06
N LEU A 4 -41.01 14.34 -30.76
CA LEU A 4 -40.14 14.80 -29.72
C LEU A 4 -39.60 13.57 -28.97
N ALA A 5 -38.45 13.05 -29.34
CA ALA A 5 -37.73 12.02 -28.61
C ALA A 5 -36.40 12.55 -28.05
N THR A 6 -36.48 13.06 -26.87
CA THR A 6 -35.69 12.81 -25.66
C THR A 6 -34.21 12.38 -25.87
N GLY A 7 -33.32 13.35 -26.06
CA GLY A 7 -31.92 13.24 -25.79
C GLY A 7 -31.67 13.39 -24.27
N ARG A 8 -31.69 12.31 -23.48
CA ARG A 8 -31.28 12.32 -22.08
C ARG A 8 -29.74 12.20 -21.97
N GLY A 9 -29.18 13.23 -21.43
CA GLY A 9 -27.78 13.41 -21.19
C GLY A 9 -27.08 12.30 -20.35
N ARG A 10 -26.00 11.82 -20.90
CA ARG A 10 -24.93 11.13 -20.18
C ARG A 10 -23.69 12.02 -20.21
N ARG A 11 -23.69 13.13 -19.47
CA ARG A 11 -22.52 14.03 -19.39
C ARG A 11 -22.17 14.45 -17.97
N THR A 12 -22.34 13.59 -16.97
CA THR A 12 -21.89 13.88 -15.60
C THR A 12 -20.93 12.85 -15.00
N CYS A 13 -20.61 11.79 -15.73
CA CYS A 13 -19.72 10.72 -15.23
C CYS A 13 -18.22 10.96 -15.50
N GLY A 14 -17.86 11.84 -16.43
CA GLY A 14 -16.46 11.99 -16.88
C GLY A 14 -15.54 12.75 -15.91
N PHE A 15 -16.07 13.65 -15.09
CA PHE A 15 -15.26 14.49 -14.23
C PHE A 15 -14.86 13.80 -12.90
N MET A 16 -15.74 12.98 -12.33
CA MET A 16 -15.43 12.17 -11.15
C MET A 16 -14.48 11.01 -11.46
N ASP A 17 -14.51 10.50 -12.69
CA ASP A 17 -13.67 9.35 -13.10
C ASP A 17 -12.17 9.71 -13.22
N SER A 18 -11.84 11.00 -13.44
CA SER A 18 -10.46 11.49 -13.53
C SER A 18 -9.78 11.69 -12.15
N MET A 19 -10.53 11.68 -11.05
CA MET A 19 -9.99 11.87 -9.70
C MET A 19 -9.40 10.58 -9.10
N PHE A 20 -9.74 9.40 -9.63
CA PHE A 20 -9.27 8.13 -9.09
C PHE A 20 -8.02 7.65 -9.85
N VAL A 21 -6.92 7.50 -9.15
CA VAL A 21 -5.65 6.98 -9.70
C VAL A 21 -5.69 5.46 -9.78
N PHE A 22 -6.29 4.80 -8.79
CA PHE A 22 -6.25 3.36 -8.61
C PHE A 22 -7.61 2.69 -8.85
N ASP A 23 -7.56 1.50 -9.44
CA ASP A 23 -8.69 0.58 -9.61
C ASP A 23 -8.79 -0.33 -8.38
N ARG A 24 -9.58 0.05 -7.37
CA ARG A 24 -9.76 -0.69 -6.11
C ARG A 24 -10.25 -2.14 -6.34
N SER A 25 -11.05 -2.36 -7.38
CA SER A 25 -11.45 -3.72 -7.75
C SER A 25 -10.27 -4.55 -8.26
N ALA A 26 -9.32 -3.94 -8.97
CA ALA A 26 -8.10 -4.63 -9.37
C ALA A 26 -7.21 -4.92 -8.17
N VAL A 27 -7.03 -3.96 -7.24
CA VAL A 27 -6.30 -4.17 -5.98
C VAL A 27 -6.86 -5.37 -5.22
N ARG A 28 -8.18 -5.40 -5.02
CA ARG A 28 -8.84 -6.54 -4.35
C ARG A 28 -8.53 -7.87 -5.03
N ARG A 29 -8.71 -7.96 -6.37
CA ARG A 29 -8.40 -9.19 -7.11
C ARG A 29 -6.93 -9.59 -7.04
N HIS A 30 -6.01 -8.62 -6.97
CA HIS A 30 -4.57 -8.91 -6.80
C HIS A 30 -4.31 -9.49 -5.42
N ARG A 31 -4.88 -8.94 -4.36
CA ARG A 31 -4.78 -9.45 -3.00
C ARG A 31 -5.47 -10.78 -2.81
N ASP A 32 -6.65 -11.00 -3.39
CA ASP A 32 -7.34 -12.30 -3.37
C ASP A 32 -6.44 -13.41 -3.94
N ARG A 33 -5.77 -13.15 -5.08
CA ARG A 33 -4.86 -14.13 -5.70
C ARG A 33 -3.56 -14.30 -4.91
N ALA A 34 -3.06 -13.24 -4.31
CA ALA A 34 -1.81 -13.26 -3.56
C ALA A 34 -1.96 -13.96 -2.20
N ALA A 35 -3.16 -14.07 -1.65
CA ALA A 35 -3.39 -14.63 -0.31
C ALA A 35 -2.78 -16.04 -0.12
N SER A 36 -2.76 -16.88 -1.17
CA SER A 36 -2.16 -18.22 -1.11
C SER A 36 -0.63 -18.23 -1.29
N THR A 37 -0.03 -17.14 -1.76
CA THR A 37 1.39 -17.07 -2.12
C THR A 37 2.17 -16.01 -1.34
N VAL A 38 1.50 -15.17 -0.56
CA VAL A 38 2.12 -14.06 0.17
C VAL A 38 3.21 -14.53 1.16
N GLY A 39 3.13 -15.74 1.63
CA GLY A 39 4.18 -16.35 2.46
C GLY A 39 5.55 -16.42 1.79
N ALA A 40 5.61 -16.43 0.44
CA ALA A 40 6.88 -16.42 -0.30
C ALA A 40 7.67 -15.12 -0.13
N VAL A 41 7.02 -14.02 0.25
CA VAL A 41 7.63 -12.69 0.46
C VAL A 41 7.57 -12.26 1.93
N ALA A 42 7.29 -13.20 2.83
CA ALA A 42 7.13 -12.91 4.25
C ALA A 42 8.37 -12.24 4.87
N ASP A 43 9.58 -12.57 4.40
CA ASP A 43 10.81 -12.01 4.95
C ASP A 43 10.94 -10.51 4.65
N VAL A 44 10.61 -10.08 3.43
CA VAL A 44 10.62 -8.65 3.05
C VAL A 44 9.53 -7.89 3.82
N LEU A 45 8.33 -8.48 3.93
CA LEU A 45 7.24 -7.88 4.69
C LEU A 45 7.55 -7.80 6.18
N ARG A 46 8.27 -8.80 6.72
CA ARG A 46 8.71 -8.82 8.12
C ARG A 46 9.77 -7.75 8.39
N ASP A 47 10.81 -7.63 7.55
CA ASP A 47 11.82 -6.58 7.69
C ASP A 47 11.17 -5.19 7.69
N ALA A 48 10.23 -4.94 6.76
CA ALA A 48 9.48 -3.69 6.74
C ALA A 48 8.62 -3.47 7.98
N ALA A 49 7.99 -4.53 8.51
CA ALA A 49 7.16 -4.46 9.71
C ALA A 49 8.01 -4.29 10.98
N GLU A 50 9.16 -4.94 11.09
CA GLU A 50 10.09 -4.81 12.22
C GLU A 50 10.55 -3.36 12.35
N ARG A 51 11.05 -2.76 11.28
CA ARG A 51 11.48 -1.34 11.25
C ARG A 51 10.36 -0.40 11.67
N LEU A 52 9.11 -0.69 11.27
CA LEU A 52 7.95 0.09 11.68
C LEU A 52 7.63 -0.10 13.16
N LEU A 53 7.68 -1.33 13.66
CA LEU A 53 7.32 -1.69 15.04
C LEU A 53 8.41 -1.34 16.06
N ASP A 54 9.65 -1.12 15.65
CA ASP A 54 10.73 -0.62 16.51
C ASP A 54 10.36 0.74 17.14
N ARG A 55 9.51 1.52 16.45
CA ARG A 55 8.96 2.80 17.01
C ARG A 55 8.11 2.58 18.28
N LEU A 56 7.62 1.36 18.54
CA LEU A 56 6.92 1.04 19.80
C LEU A 56 7.88 1.04 21.00
N ASP A 57 9.15 0.72 20.76
CA ASP A 57 10.16 0.63 21.81
C ASP A 57 10.65 2.03 22.24
N ASP A 58 10.35 3.07 21.44
CA ASP A 58 10.62 4.48 21.76
C ASP A 58 9.58 5.10 22.72
N THR A 59 8.54 4.35 23.09
CA THR A 59 7.49 4.84 23.99
C THR A 59 7.31 3.94 25.20
N SER A 60 7.10 4.54 26.37
CA SER A 60 6.74 3.81 27.60
C SER A 60 5.26 3.41 27.65
N ARG A 61 4.44 3.82 26.69
CA ARG A 61 3.01 3.52 26.64
C ARG A 61 2.78 2.04 26.33
N ARG A 62 1.82 1.44 27.05
CA ARG A 62 1.37 0.09 26.78
C ARG A 62 0.12 0.12 25.91
N PHE A 63 0.13 -0.70 24.86
CA PHE A 63 -1.00 -0.87 23.94
C PHE A 63 -1.65 -2.23 24.18
N VAL A 64 -2.98 -2.27 24.12
CA VAL A 64 -3.79 -3.47 24.42
C VAL A 64 -4.63 -3.88 23.22
N ASP A 65 -5.35 -2.93 22.62
CA ASP A 65 -6.24 -3.16 21.49
C ASP A 65 -5.62 -2.57 20.21
N ALA A 66 -5.18 -3.43 19.31
CA ALA A 66 -4.53 -3.03 18.07
C ALA A 66 -5.36 -3.39 16.84
N LEU A 67 -5.32 -2.50 15.84
CA LEU A 67 -5.81 -2.74 14.48
C LEU A 67 -4.61 -2.93 13.56
N ASP A 68 -4.58 -4.02 12.83
CA ASP A 68 -3.64 -4.28 11.73
C ASP A 68 -4.35 -4.05 10.39
N VAL A 69 -3.90 -3.06 9.62
CA VAL A 69 -4.46 -2.68 8.32
C VAL A 69 -3.57 -3.22 7.20
N GLY A 70 -4.00 -4.27 6.54
CA GLY A 70 -3.31 -4.86 5.38
C GLY A 70 -1.96 -5.50 5.70
N GLY A 71 -1.77 -6.06 6.90
CA GLY A 71 -0.50 -6.63 7.37
C GLY A 71 -0.07 -7.97 6.75
N ARG A 72 -0.88 -8.54 5.88
CA ARG A 72 -0.53 -9.68 5.01
C ARG A 72 0.09 -10.88 5.74
N GLY A 73 -0.40 -11.20 6.93
CA GLY A 73 0.05 -12.36 7.72
C GLY A 73 1.29 -12.10 8.58
N VAL A 74 1.84 -10.90 8.59
CA VAL A 74 3.08 -10.57 9.32
C VAL A 74 2.80 -9.72 10.56
N VAL A 75 2.15 -8.58 10.41
CA VAL A 75 2.00 -7.58 11.50
C VAL A 75 1.17 -8.12 12.66
N ALA A 76 -0.01 -8.70 12.40
CA ALA A 76 -0.88 -9.16 13.46
C ALA A 76 -0.25 -10.25 14.37
N PRO A 77 0.46 -11.27 13.86
CA PRO A 77 1.22 -12.19 14.70
C PRO A 77 2.28 -11.50 15.57
N MET A 78 3.01 -10.52 15.03
CA MET A 78 4.05 -9.78 15.78
C MET A 78 3.44 -8.96 16.92
N LEU A 79 2.29 -8.31 16.70
CA LEU A 79 1.58 -7.57 17.74
C LEU A 79 1.01 -8.49 18.81
N ARG A 80 0.48 -9.68 18.44
CA ARG A 80 0.01 -10.69 19.39
C ARG A 80 1.14 -11.23 20.26
N GLN A 81 2.34 -11.45 19.70
CA GLN A 81 3.52 -11.85 20.46
C GLN A 81 3.94 -10.79 21.51
N ARG A 82 3.64 -9.51 21.26
CA ARG A 82 3.78 -8.41 22.21
C ARG A 82 2.63 -8.32 23.24
N GLY A 83 1.69 -9.29 23.23
CA GLY A 83 0.58 -9.40 24.18
C GLY A 83 -0.67 -8.59 23.83
N MET A 84 -0.79 -8.07 22.61
CA MET A 84 -1.93 -7.23 22.20
C MET A 84 -3.09 -8.09 21.67
N ARG A 85 -4.31 -7.62 21.87
CA ARG A 85 -5.51 -8.10 21.17
C ARG A 85 -5.56 -7.45 19.80
N VAL A 86 -5.54 -8.22 18.74
CA VAL A 86 -5.40 -7.69 17.37
C VAL A 86 -6.60 -8.08 16.53
N VAL A 87 -7.23 -7.07 15.93
CA VAL A 87 -8.15 -7.21 14.79
C VAL A 87 -7.39 -6.85 13.53
N SER A 88 -7.54 -7.65 12.49
CA SER A 88 -6.93 -7.35 11.18
C SER A 88 -8.00 -6.94 10.17
N CYS A 89 -7.69 -6.02 9.26
CA CYS A 89 -8.54 -5.73 8.12
C CYS A 89 -7.75 -5.69 6.81
N ASP A 90 -8.40 -6.07 5.73
CA ASP A 90 -7.87 -5.98 4.36
C ASP A 90 -9.04 -5.86 3.38
N LEU A 91 -8.82 -5.22 2.23
CA LEU A 91 -9.79 -5.14 1.14
C LEU A 91 -10.20 -6.53 0.61
N SER A 92 -9.30 -7.53 0.72
CA SER A 92 -9.51 -8.93 0.36
C SER A 92 -9.84 -9.75 1.60
N ALA A 93 -10.97 -10.42 1.61
CA ALA A 93 -11.34 -11.35 2.69
C ALA A 93 -10.33 -12.51 2.81
N ALA A 94 -9.82 -13.00 1.68
CA ALA A 94 -8.82 -14.07 1.65
C ALA A 94 -7.50 -13.59 2.28
N MET A 95 -7.06 -12.36 1.96
CA MET A 95 -5.85 -11.79 2.54
C MET A 95 -6.03 -11.46 4.02
N ALA A 96 -7.18 -10.91 4.43
CA ALA A 96 -7.47 -10.67 5.84
C ALA A 96 -7.36 -11.96 6.67
N ALA A 97 -7.84 -13.09 6.15
CA ALA A 97 -7.79 -14.39 6.81
C ALA A 97 -6.37 -14.95 7.02
N VAL A 98 -5.38 -14.55 6.19
CA VAL A 98 -3.97 -14.95 6.32
C VAL A 98 -3.37 -14.51 7.67
N ASN A 99 -3.88 -13.41 8.24
CA ASN A 99 -3.40 -12.87 9.51
C ASN A 99 -3.72 -13.77 10.73
N GLY A 100 -4.64 -14.72 10.58
CA GLY A 100 -5.15 -15.54 11.67
C GLY A 100 -5.90 -14.71 12.74
N GLY A 101 -6.81 -15.31 13.49
CA GLY A 101 -7.60 -14.61 14.50
C GLY A 101 -8.67 -13.67 13.95
N PRO A 102 -9.18 -12.72 14.76
CA PRO A 102 -10.23 -11.81 14.35
C PRO A 102 -9.83 -10.97 13.14
N CYS A 103 -10.61 -11.02 12.06
CA CYS A 103 -10.36 -10.26 10.86
C CYS A 103 -11.66 -9.79 10.18
N VAL A 104 -11.56 -8.69 9.44
CA VAL A 104 -12.68 -8.07 8.71
C VAL A 104 -12.24 -7.76 7.27
N ALA A 105 -13.05 -8.14 6.29
CA ALA A 105 -12.89 -7.62 4.93
C ALA A 105 -13.46 -6.20 4.88
N ALA A 106 -12.58 -5.21 4.73
CA ALA A 106 -12.96 -3.81 4.73
C ALA A 106 -12.11 -3.00 3.72
N ASP A 107 -12.73 -2.00 3.11
CA ASP A 107 -12.00 -1.01 2.34
C ASP A 107 -11.37 0.02 3.29
N GLU A 108 -10.10 0.29 3.13
CA GLU A 108 -9.37 1.28 3.92
C GLU A 108 -9.92 2.71 3.71
N GLU A 109 -10.65 2.94 2.62
CA GLU A 109 -11.36 4.20 2.36
C GLU A 109 -12.70 4.28 3.13
N PHE A 110 -13.21 3.16 3.66
CA PHE A 110 -14.49 3.06 4.38
C PHE A 110 -14.39 2.08 5.54
N LEU A 111 -13.71 2.48 6.62
CA LEU A 111 -13.43 1.60 7.75
C LEU A 111 -14.69 1.37 8.61
N PRO A 112 -15.06 0.11 8.90
CA PRO A 112 -16.28 -0.22 9.66
C PRO A 112 -16.05 -0.25 11.16
N PHE A 113 -15.18 0.61 11.69
CA PHE A 113 -14.85 0.63 13.11
C PHE A 113 -15.46 1.85 13.81
N ALA A 114 -15.96 1.62 15.03
CA ALA A 114 -16.46 2.70 15.86
C ALA A 114 -15.30 3.64 16.29
N PRO A 115 -15.59 4.93 16.54
CA PRO A 115 -14.60 5.83 17.11
C PRO A 115 -14.00 5.30 18.42
N ALA A 116 -12.74 5.62 18.69
CA ALA A 116 -12.03 5.27 19.93
C ALA A 116 -12.03 3.77 20.27
N SER A 117 -11.92 2.90 19.25
CA SER A 117 -11.91 1.45 19.42
C SER A 117 -10.52 0.89 19.73
N PHE A 118 -9.46 1.51 19.21
CA PHE A 118 -8.09 1.00 19.30
C PHE A 118 -7.16 1.99 19.99
N ASP A 119 -6.14 1.49 20.64
CA ASP A 119 -5.05 2.29 21.19
C ASP A 119 -3.78 2.27 20.32
N LEU A 120 -3.70 1.31 19.39
CA LEU A 120 -2.68 1.22 18.37
C LEU A 120 -3.30 0.86 17.01
N ILE A 121 -2.88 1.55 15.95
CA ILE A 121 -3.16 1.14 14.57
C ILE A 121 -1.84 1.00 13.82
N VAL A 122 -1.65 -0.13 13.15
CA VAL A 122 -0.47 -0.41 12.33
C VAL A 122 -0.90 -0.67 10.88
N ALA A 123 -0.30 0.05 9.94
CA ALA A 123 -0.55 -0.08 8.50
C ALA A 123 0.78 -0.25 7.75
N SER A 124 1.28 -1.48 7.66
CA SER A 124 2.59 -1.76 7.04
C SER A 124 2.44 -1.99 5.54
N LEU A 125 3.04 -1.11 4.73
CA LEU A 125 3.04 -1.16 3.25
C LEU A 125 1.64 -1.39 2.65
N SER A 126 0.58 -0.76 3.20
CA SER A 126 -0.80 -1.06 2.83
C SER A 126 -1.58 0.12 2.26
N LEU A 127 -1.23 1.36 2.56
CA LEU A 127 -2.05 2.54 2.25
C LEU A 127 -1.76 3.18 0.87
N HIS A 128 -0.90 2.61 0.04
CA HIS A 128 -0.45 3.20 -1.23
C HIS A 128 -1.37 2.93 -2.43
N TRP A 129 -2.39 2.10 -2.28
CA TRP A 129 -3.40 1.86 -3.31
C TRP A 129 -4.72 2.59 -3.06
N ILE A 130 -4.74 3.54 -2.13
CA ILE A 130 -5.90 4.31 -1.71
C ILE A 130 -6.02 5.58 -2.57
N ASN A 131 -7.23 5.91 -3.03
CA ASN A 131 -7.47 7.14 -3.79
C ASN A 131 -7.67 8.35 -2.88
N ASP A 132 -8.34 8.16 -1.72
CA ASP A 132 -8.51 9.20 -0.70
C ASP A 132 -7.69 8.87 0.56
N LEU A 133 -6.36 8.99 0.45
CA LEU A 133 -5.48 8.80 1.59
C LEU A 133 -5.73 9.80 2.74
N PRO A 134 -6.02 11.09 2.50
CA PRO A 134 -6.43 12.01 3.58
C PRO A 134 -7.66 11.54 4.35
N GLY A 135 -8.71 11.09 3.64
CA GLY A 135 -9.93 10.57 4.25
C GLY A 135 -9.69 9.28 5.03
N ALA A 136 -8.87 8.37 4.50
CA ALA A 136 -8.48 7.15 5.20
C ALA A 136 -7.72 7.44 6.50
N LEU A 137 -6.73 8.35 6.48
CA LEU A 137 -5.99 8.77 7.67
C LEU A 137 -6.90 9.42 8.72
N LEU A 138 -7.90 10.20 8.29
CA LEU A 138 -8.89 10.78 9.20
C LEU A 138 -9.71 9.69 9.90
N GLN A 139 -10.17 8.67 9.17
CA GLN A 139 -10.92 7.54 9.73
C GLN A 139 -10.06 6.72 10.70
N LEU A 140 -8.78 6.46 10.35
CA LEU A 140 -7.83 5.79 11.23
C LEU A 140 -7.65 6.58 12.53
N ARG A 141 -7.48 7.91 12.45
CA ARG A 141 -7.40 8.77 13.64
C ARG A 141 -8.67 8.71 14.50
N GLN A 142 -9.85 8.71 13.87
CA GLN A 142 -11.12 8.61 14.59
C GLN A 142 -11.30 7.25 15.30
N ALA A 143 -10.79 6.16 14.71
CA ALA A 143 -10.81 4.84 15.31
C ALA A 143 -9.83 4.70 16.49
N LEU A 144 -8.83 5.57 16.60
CA LEU A 144 -7.91 5.63 17.74
C LEU A 144 -8.58 6.27 18.96
N ARG A 145 -8.31 5.70 20.13
CA ARG A 145 -8.59 6.32 21.43
C ARG A 145 -7.75 7.59 21.61
N PRO A 146 -8.15 8.50 22.53
CA PRO A 146 -7.28 9.59 22.95
C PRO A 146 -5.87 9.08 23.29
N ASP A 147 -4.85 9.78 22.85
CA ASP A 147 -3.44 9.39 22.95
C ASP A 147 -3.10 8.03 22.30
N GLY A 148 -3.93 7.50 21.41
CA GLY A 148 -3.62 6.32 20.61
C GLY A 148 -2.58 6.62 19.53
N LEU A 149 -1.86 5.59 19.10
CA LEU A 149 -0.75 5.70 18.16
C LEU A 149 -1.11 5.12 16.80
N LEU A 150 -0.81 5.84 15.74
CA LEU A 150 -0.73 5.33 14.37
C LEU A 150 0.73 5.09 14.00
N LEU A 151 1.04 3.89 13.56
CA LEU A 151 2.27 3.56 12.83
C LEU A 151 1.88 3.14 11.42
N ALA A 152 2.38 3.84 10.42
CA ALA A 152 2.11 3.49 9.03
C ALA A 152 3.39 3.52 8.20
N SER A 153 3.52 2.59 7.27
CA SER A 153 4.54 2.67 6.23
C SER A 153 3.89 2.51 4.86
N LEU A 154 4.44 3.21 3.89
CA LEU A 154 4.03 3.09 2.49
C LEU A 154 5.22 3.30 1.57
N PRO A 155 5.23 2.70 0.36
CA PRO A 155 6.24 2.97 -0.64
C PRO A 155 6.28 4.47 -0.96
N ALA A 156 7.48 5.07 -0.95
CA ALA A 156 7.72 6.48 -1.24
C ALA A 156 8.36 6.66 -2.62
N LEU A 157 8.42 7.90 -3.07
CA LEU A 157 9.08 8.29 -4.32
C LEU A 157 10.53 7.75 -4.34
N GLY A 158 10.88 7.03 -5.40
CA GLY A 158 12.14 6.30 -5.54
C GLY A 158 11.98 4.78 -5.42
N THR A 159 10.87 4.27 -4.86
CA THR A 159 10.58 2.83 -4.86
C THR A 159 10.50 2.31 -6.29
N LEU A 160 11.24 1.21 -6.55
CA LEU A 160 11.30 0.53 -7.86
C LEU A 160 11.60 1.51 -9.02
N SER A 161 12.37 2.56 -8.76
CA SER A 161 12.81 3.51 -9.81
C SER A 161 13.56 2.80 -10.91
N GLU A 162 14.37 1.82 -10.56
CA GLU A 162 15.14 0.98 -11.49
C GLU A 162 14.21 0.22 -12.45
N LEU A 163 13.17 -0.41 -11.89
CA LEU A 163 12.17 -1.14 -12.69
C LEU A 163 11.32 -0.18 -13.53
N ARG A 164 10.97 1.00 -13.00
CA ARG A 164 10.22 2.02 -13.73
C ARG A 164 11.00 2.48 -14.98
N THR A 165 12.27 2.84 -14.80
CA THR A 165 13.14 3.28 -15.88
C THR A 165 13.29 2.17 -16.93
N ALA A 166 13.65 0.98 -16.51
CA ALA A 166 13.83 -0.17 -17.38
C ALA A 166 12.58 -0.51 -18.21
N LEU A 167 11.39 -0.47 -17.58
CA LEU A 167 10.12 -0.72 -18.29
C LEU A 167 9.78 0.41 -19.26
N THR A 168 10.02 1.66 -18.90
CA THR A 168 9.74 2.82 -19.77
C THR A 168 10.60 2.79 -21.02
N GLU A 169 11.90 2.54 -20.87
CA GLU A 169 12.85 2.45 -21.99
C GLU A 169 12.53 1.27 -22.91
N ALA A 170 12.32 0.08 -22.31
CA ALA A 170 11.99 -1.10 -23.10
C ALA A 170 10.65 -0.95 -23.84
N GLU A 171 9.64 -0.33 -23.25
CA GLU A 171 8.34 -0.14 -23.90
C GLU A 171 8.43 0.91 -25.02
N ALA A 172 9.21 1.97 -24.84
CA ALA A 172 9.48 2.97 -25.90
C ALA A 172 10.10 2.32 -27.13
N GLU A 173 11.05 1.40 -26.97
CA GLU A 173 11.69 0.68 -28.07
C GLU A 173 10.76 -0.33 -28.74
N VAL A 174 10.00 -1.11 -27.93
CA VAL A 174 9.17 -2.22 -28.43
C VAL A 174 7.86 -1.73 -29.04
N SER A 175 7.28 -0.63 -28.50
CA SER A 175 5.92 -0.20 -28.79
C SER A 175 5.81 1.26 -29.27
N GLY A 176 6.92 2.00 -29.30
CA GLY A 176 6.94 3.41 -29.68
C GLY A 176 6.28 4.38 -28.69
N GLY A 177 6.00 3.91 -27.46
CA GLY A 177 5.39 4.71 -26.39
C GLY A 177 5.53 4.03 -25.04
N ALA A 178 5.14 4.68 -23.94
CA ALA A 178 5.21 4.13 -22.61
C ALA A 178 3.85 4.24 -21.90
N SER A 179 3.48 3.20 -21.16
CA SER A 179 2.30 3.15 -20.30
C SER A 179 2.70 3.19 -18.83
N PRO A 180 1.86 3.70 -17.91
CA PRO A 180 2.15 3.67 -16.48
C PRO A 180 2.11 2.22 -15.98
N ARG A 181 3.29 1.68 -15.58
CA ARG A 181 3.45 0.30 -15.09
C ARG A 181 3.83 0.21 -13.64
N VAL A 182 4.54 1.21 -13.12
CA VAL A 182 4.89 1.34 -11.70
C VAL A 182 4.07 2.47 -11.10
N SER A 183 3.48 2.22 -9.93
CA SER A 183 2.62 3.17 -9.22
C SER A 183 3.32 4.51 -8.98
N PRO A 184 2.60 5.64 -9.05
CA PRO A 184 3.10 6.88 -8.47
C PRO A 184 3.12 6.73 -6.95
N PHE A 185 4.20 7.18 -6.32
CA PHE A 185 4.37 7.16 -4.88
C PHE A 185 4.55 8.59 -4.37
N PRO A 186 4.09 8.90 -3.12
CA PRO A 186 4.20 10.23 -2.54
C PRO A 186 5.64 10.57 -2.18
N GLU A 187 5.91 11.87 -2.07
CA GLU A 187 7.14 12.35 -1.45
C GLU A 187 7.02 12.33 0.08
N LEU A 188 8.16 12.21 0.77
CA LEU A 188 8.19 12.18 2.24
C LEU A 188 7.51 13.40 2.89
N ARG A 189 7.75 14.59 2.35
CA ARG A 189 7.16 15.83 2.88
C ARG A 189 5.63 15.81 2.85
N ASP A 190 5.04 15.16 1.84
CA ASP A 190 3.59 15.06 1.71
C ASP A 190 3.00 14.16 2.78
N CYS A 191 3.74 13.11 3.21
CA CYS A 191 3.33 12.18 4.26
C CYS A 191 3.16 12.89 5.61
N ALA A 192 4.09 13.75 6.00
CA ALA A 192 4.00 14.53 7.24
C ALA A 192 2.81 15.51 7.21
N HIS A 193 2.60 16.21 6.09
CA HIS A 193 1.47 17.12 5.91
C HIS A 193 0.11 16.39 5.94
N LEU A 194 0.05 15.17 5.40
CA LEU A 194 -1.17 14.35 5.43
C LEU A 194 -1.55 13.97 6.86
N LEU A 195 -0.59 13.59 7.71
CA LEU A 195 -0.84 13.33 9.13
C LEU A 195 -1.36 14.58 9.86
N GLN A 196 -0.75 15.73 9.62
CA GLN A 196 -1.20 17.01 10.21
C GLN A 196 -2.64 17.34 9.79
N ARG A 197 -2.95 17.23 8.50
CA ARG A 197 -4.31 17.49 7.97
C ARG A 197 -5.34 16.52 8.51
N ALA A 198 -4.97 15.27 8.77
CA ALA A 198 -5.83 14.30 9.44
C ALA A 198 -6.02 14.56 10.93
N GLY A 199 -5.29 15.55 11.52
CA GLY A 199 -5.41 15.96 12.91
C GLY A 199 -4.62 15.09 13.88
N PHE A 200 -3.58 14.40 13.42
CA PHE A 200 -2.60 13.77 14.30
C PHE A 200 -1.70 14.84 14.95
N VAL A 201 -1.32 14.61 16.20
CA VAL A 201 -0.34 15.42 16.93
C VAL A 201 1.03 14.74 16.90
N VAL A 202 2.08 15.55 17.02
CA VAL A 202 3.48 15.08 16.92
C VAL A 202 3.71 14.19 15.68
N PRO A 203 3.29 14.63 14.47
CA PRO A 203 3.47 13.84 13.27
C PRO A 203 4.95 13.78 12.90
N VAL A 204 5.46 12.56 12.70
CA VAL A 204 6.83 12.30 12.22
C VAL A 204 6.72 11.49 10.94
N ALA A 205 7.57 11.81 9.98
CA ALA A 205 7.74 11.01 8.77
C ALA A 205 9.24 10.88 8.44
N ASP A 206 9.70 9.64 8.36
CA ASP A 206 11.06 9.26 8.05
C ASP A 206 11.11 8.42 6.76
N VAL A 207 12.30 8.29 6.17
CA VAL A 207 12.54 7.41 5.03
C VAL A 207 13.47 6.27 5.43
N GLU A 208 13.09 5.06 5.04
CA GLU A 208 13.94 3.88 5.13
C GLU A 208 14.03 3.17 3.78
N ASP A 209 15.22 2.72 3.42
CA ASP A 209 15.48 1.99 2.19
C ASP A 209 15.77 0.51 2.51
N ILE A 210 15.06 -0.39 1.82
CA ILE A 210 15.35 -1.82 1.80
C ILE A 210 15.91 -2.15 0.42
N ARG A 211 17.13 -2.68 0.39
CA ARG A 211 17.78 -3.11 -0.85
C ARG A 211 17.42 -4.56 -1.14
N LEU A 212 16.74 -4.82 -2.25
CA LEU A 212 16.33 -6.15 -2.66
C LEU A 212 17.27 -6.65 -3.76
N LEU A 213 17.87 -7.82 -3.55
CA LEU A 213 18.87 -8.42 -4.45
C LEU A 213 18.35 -9.75 -4.99
N TYR A 214 18.25 -9.86 -6.31
CA TYR A 214 17.72 -11.03 -7.00
C TYR A 214 18.79 -11.69 -7.87
N ALA A 215 19.06 -12.98 -7.66
CA ALA A 215 19.91 -13.77 -8.55
C ALA A 215 19.24 -13.97 -9.93
N ASN A 216 17.91 -14.04 -9.95
CA ASN A 216 17.10 -14.12 -11.17
C ASN A 216 16.16 -12.90 -11.25
N PRO A 217 16.28 -12.04 -12.27
CA PRO A 217 15.45 -10.83 -12.38
C PRO A 217 13.94 -11.14 -12.50
N PHE A 218 13.55 -12.32 -12.98
CA PHE A 218 12.14 -12.72 -13.01
C PHE A 218 11.56 -12.96 -11.61
N ALA A 219 12.40 -13.26 -10.61
CA ALA A 219 11.95 -13.43 -9.23
C ALA A 219 11.33 -12.14 -8.67
N LEU A 220 11.85 -10.96 -9.04
CA LEU A 220 11.24 -9.67 -8.70
C LEU A 220 9.77 -9.60 -9.11
N LEU A 221 9.44 -10.00 -10.35
CA LEU A 221 8.06 -9.98 -10.84
C LEU A 221 7.17 -11.02 -10.13
N THR A 222 7.76 -12.14 -9.74
CA THR A 222 7.09 -13.20 -8.98
C THR A 222 6.76 -12.70 -7.57
N ASP A 223 7.70 -12.04 -6.91
CA ASP A 223 7.53 -11.48 -5.56
C ASP A 223 6.48 -10.36 -5.55
N LEU A 224 6.51 -9.46 -6.53
CA LEU A 224 5.46 -8.43 -6.67
C LEU A 224 4.06 -9.04 -6.83
N ARG A 225 3.93 -10.17 -7.55
CA ARG A 225 2.66 -10.88 -7.64
C ARG A 225 2.29 -11.57 -6.33
N ALA A 226 3.26 -12.20 -5.67
CA ALA A 226 3.05 -12.87 -4.38
C ALA A 226 2.66 -11.88 -3.28
N ALA A 227 3.19 -10.65 -3.31
CA ALA A 227 2.81 -9.56 -2.41
C ALA A 227 1.43 -8.94 -2.72
N GLY A 228 0.83 -9.22 -3.91
CA GLY A 228 -0.37 -8.55 -4.39
C GLY A 228 -0.11 -7.15 -4.97
N GLU A 229 1.15 -6.82 -5.27
CA GLU A 229 1.63 -5.50 -5.69
C GLU A 229 1.74 -5.37 -7.22
N THR A 230 0.77 -5.91 -7.96
CA THR A 230 0.71 -5.75 -9.40
C THR A 230 -0.05 -4.49 -9.80
N ASN A 231 0.23 -3.98 -11.01
CA ASN A 231 -0.29 -2.71 -11.50
C ASN A 231 -1.82 -2.60 -11.42
N ALA A 232 -2.31 -1.70 -10.58
CA ALA A 232 -3.72 -1.37 -10.41
C ALA A 232 -4.05 0.09 -10.79
N ILE A 233 -3.17 0.78 -11.53
CA ILE A 233 -3.42 2.12 -12.03
C ILE A 233 -4.61 2.09 -12.99
N ARG A 234 -5.56 3.01 -12.88
CA ARG A 234 -6.75 3.05 -13.75
C ARG A 234 -6.39 3.30 -15.22
N GLN A 235 -5.39 4.13 -15.46
CA GLN A 235 -4.90 4.49 -16.79
C GLN A 235 -3.93 3.46 -17.39
N ARG A 236 -3.69 2.31 -16.72
CA ARG A 236 -2.86 1.25 -17.29
C ARG A 236 -3.40 0.78 -18.63
N SER A 237 -2.51 0.41 -19.54
CA SER A 237 -2.93 -0.25 -20.79
C SER A 237 -3.72 -1.52 -20.47
N ARG A 238 -4.84 -1.70 -21.16
CA ARG A 238 -5.66 -2.93 -21.12
C ARG A 238 -5.22 -3.94 -22.19
N ILE A 239 -4.38 -3.49 -23.11
CA ILE A 239 -3.79 -4.34 -24.15
C ILE A 239 -2.67 -5.14 -23.48
N PRO A 240 -2.63 -6.47 -23.64
CA PRO A 240 -1.50 -7.27 -23.16
C PRO A 240 -0.19 -6.74 -23.73
N PRO A 241 0.86 -6.60 -22.91
CA PRO A 241 2.16 -6.15 -23.40
C PRO A 241 2.77 -7.15 -24.38
N ALA A 242 3.62 -6.67 -25.27
CA ALA A 242 4.41 -7.55 -26.12
C ALA A 242 5.21 -8.55 -25.25
N ARG A 243 5.31 -9.80 -25.70
CA ARG A 243 6.02 -10.86 -24.93
C ARG A 243 7.48 -10.52 -24.65
N THR A 244 8.09 -9.70 -25.50
CA THR A 244 9.48 -9.25 -25.39
C THR A 244 9.69 -8.12 -24.38
N LEU A 245 8.63 -7.41 -23.96
CA LEU A 245 8.76 -6.23 -23.10
C LEU A 245 9.43 -6.54 -21.75
N PHE A 246 8.90 -7.50 -20.99
CA PHE A 246 9.46 -7.81 -19.68
C PHE A 246 10.89 -8.38 -19.75
N PRO A 247 11.21 -9.33 -20.63
CA PRO A 247 12.59 -9.75 -20.83
C PRO A 247 13.52 -8.57 -21.16
N ALA A 248 13.14 -7.71 -22.10
CA ALA A 248 13.94 -6.54 -22.50
C ALA A 248 14.11 -5.53 -21.33
N ALA A 249 13.09 -5.31 -20.51
CA ALA A 249 13.20 -4.45 -19.33
C ALA A 249 14.12 -5.06 -18.26
N LEU A 250 13.97 -6.35 -17.98
CA LEU A 250 14.74 -7.02 -16.93
C LEU A 250 16.25 -7.06 -17.23
N THR A 251 16.68 -7.07 -18.50
CA THR A 251 18.10 -6.96 -18.87
C THR A 251 18.71 -5.56 -18.63
N ARG A 252 17.87 -4.54 -18.39
CA ARG A 252 18.31 -3.17 -18.12
C ARG A 252 18.40 -2.85 -16.62
N LEU A 253 17.98 -3.79 -15.78
CA LEU A 253 18.08 -3.59 -14.34
C LEU A 253 19.55 -3.54 -13.89
N PRO A 254 19.89 -2.65 -12.93
CA PRO A 254 21.25 -2.59 -12.40
C PRO A 254 21.60 -3.88 -11.65
N CYS A 255 22.86 -4.29 -11.79
CA CYS A 255 23.41 -5.45 -11.10
C CYS A 255 24.44 -5.03 -10.06
N GLU A 256 24.37 -5.63 -8.89
CA GLU A 256 25.34 -5.53 -7.80
C GLU A 256 25.78 -6.96 -7.42
N GLN A 257 27.06 -7.23 -7.45
CA GLN A 257 27.61 -8.57 -7.12
C GLN A 257 26.89 -9.72 -7.85
N ASP A 258 26.71 -9.57 -9.14
CA ASP A 258 25.99 -10.53 -10.03
C ASP A 258 24.51 -10.74 -9.69
N ARG A 259 23.89 -9.83 -8.94
CA ARG A 259 22.46 -9.84 -8.61
C ARG A 259 21.81 -8.58 -9.11
N VAL A 260 20.60 -8.71 -9.62
CA VAL A 260 19.75 -7.56 -9.90
C VAL A 260 19.37 -6.88 -8.59
N ALA A 261 19.57 -5.58 -8.55
CA ALA A 261 19.33 -4.76 -7.36
C ALA A 261 18.19 -3.77 -7.61
N VAL A 262 17.19 -3.77 -6.75
CA VAL A 262 16.09 -2.78 -6.75
C VAL A 262 15.86 -2.25 -5.35
N THR A 263 15.32 -1.04 -5.29
CA THR A 263 15.11 -0.34 -4.01
C THR A 263 13.63 -0.31 -3.67
N LEU A 264 13.30 -0.75 -2.46
CA LEU A 264 12.04 -0.43 -1.79
C LEU A 264 12.32 0.71 -0.81
N ARG A 265 11.92 1.92 -1.18
CA ARG A 265 11.99 3.11 -0.32
C ARG A 265 10.67 3.27 0.40
N MET A 266 10.69 3.28 1.73
CA MET A 266 9.50 3.42 2.56
C MET A 266 9.47 4.78 3.24
N ALA A 267 8.32 5.47 3.17
CA ALA A 267 7.98 6.49 4.15
C ALA A 267 7.41 5.79 5.39
N VAL A 268 8.04 6.00 6.53
CA VAL A 268 7.60 5.55 7.85
C VAL A 268 6.93 6.72 8.54
N MET A 269 5.68 6.56 8.92
CA MET A 269 4.83 7.62 9.47
C MET A 269 4.39 7.27 10.88
N THR A 270 4.57 8.21 11.80
CA THR A 270 4.13 8.12 13.20
C THR A 270 3.23 9.30 13.51
N GLY A 271 2.09 9.06 14.16
CA GLY A 271 1.18 10.12 14.57
C GLY A 271 0.35 9.71 15.76
N TRP A 272 0.16 10.63 16.72
CA TRP A 272 -0.65 10.39 17.91
C TRP A 272 -2.05 10.99 17.73
N ALA A 273 -3.08 10.28 18.17
CA ALA A 273 -4.39 10.90 18.32
C ALA A 273 -4.32 11.94 19.48
N PRO A 274 -5.02 13.08 19.35
CA PRO A 274 -5.05 14.06 20.44
C PRO A 274 -5.53 13.45 21.75
N GLY A 275 -4.93 13.85 22.88
CA GLY A 275 -5.35 13.44 24.21
C GLY A 275 -6.78 13.88 24.54
N ALA A 276 -7.39 13.28 25.55
CA ALA A 276 -8.66 13.73 26.10
C ALA A 276 -8.48 15.17 26.65
N LYS A 277 -9.40 16.09 26.25
CA LYS A 277 -9.44 17.44 26.82
C LYS A 277 -10.01 17.40 28.23
#